data_438531bdc48428719437ecf4650849f6
#
_entry.id   438531bdc48428719437ecf4650849f6
#
_cell.length_a   1.000
_cell.length_b   1.000
_cell.length_c   1.000
_cell.angle_alpha   90.00
_cell.angle_beta   90.00
_cell.angle_gamma   90.00
#
_symmetry.space_group_name_H-M   'P 1'
#
loop_
_entity.id
_entity.type
_entity.pdbx_description
1 polymer ?
#
loop_
_entity_poly.entity_id
_entity_poly.type
_entity_poly.pdbx_seq_one_letter_code
_entity_poly.pdbx_strand_id
1 'polypeptide(L)'
;MKGNAYSISEMAAMFGLTRQTLIYYDRIGLFAPAHVNEEGYRLYEPTQIPFLRLICLMRDLGLELKEIKEVLRRPDPDSLVSCLAHQVERLDGEIDRLRAKRDGAH
;
A
#
# COMPACT_ATOMS: atom_id res chain seq x y z
N MET A 1 -11.31 -10.41 22.37
CA MET A 1 -10.04 -10.70 23.00
C MET A 1 -8.99 -9.70 22.60
N LYS A 2 -8.40 -9.06 23.56
CA LYS A 2 -7.49 -7.95 23.28
C LYS A 2 -6.07 -8.37 22.91
N GLY A 3 -5.74 -9.63 23.13
CA GLY A 3 -4.41 -10.14 22.85
C GLY A 3 -4.04 -10.21 21.39
N ASN A 4 -4.99 -9.92 20.49
CA ASN A 4 -4.73 -9.99 19.04
C ASN A 4 -4.31 -8.68 18.42
N ALA A 5 -4.25 -7.61 19.20
CA ALA A 5 -3.82 -6.31 18.68
C ALA A 5 -2.32 -6.30 18.42
N TYR A 6 -1.93 -5.66 17.34
CA TYR A 6 -0.52 -5.53 16.96
C TYR A 6 -0.04 -4.11 17.23
N SER A 7 1.20 -4.01 17.71
CA SER A 7 1.84 -2.71 17.82
C SER A 7 2.25 -2.22 16.45
N ILE A 8 2.56 -0.93 16.34
CA ILE A 8 3.04 -0.36 15.07
C ILE A 8 4.33 -1.05 14.62
N SER A 9 5.21 -1.41 15.56
CA SER A 9 6.45 -2.12 15.23
C SER A 9 6.18 -3.50 14.65
N GLU A 10 5.24 -4.22 15.25
CA GLU A 10 4.86 -5.55 14.76
C GLU A 10 4.21 -5.47 13.38
N MET A 11 3.32 -4.51 13.21
CA MET A 11 2.63 -4.33 11.93
C MET A 11 3.62 -3.95 10.83
N ALA A 12 4.53 -3.04 11.13
CA ALA A 12 5.56 -2.63 10.18
C ALA A 12 6.45 -3.81 9.78
N ALA A 13 6.87 -4.61 10.78
CA ALA A 13 7.75 -5.75 10.54
C ALA A 13 7.11 -6.79 9.61
N MET A 14 5.80 -7.01 9.75
CA MET A 14 5.10 -7.98 8.92
C MET A 14 5.16 -7.65 7.43
N PHE A 15 5.29 -6.39 7.08
CA PHE A 15 5.24 -5.93 5.69
C PHE A 15 6.55 -5.34 5.20
N GLY A 16 7.60 -5.44 6.01
CA GLY A 16 8.89 -4.86 5.63
C GLY A 16 8.88 -3.34 5.60
N LEU A 17 7.98 -2.73 6.35
CA LEU A 17 7.86 -1.28 6.42
C LEU A 17 8.55 -0.75 7.67
N THR A 18 8.72 0.57 7.72
CA THR A 18 9.19 1.24 8.94
C THR A 18 8.01 1.78 9.72
N ARG A 19 8.21 2.03 11.01
CA ARG A 19 7.19 2.68 11.83
C ARG A 19 6.84 4.06 11.26
N GLN A 20 7.84 4.77 10.76
CA GLN A 20 7.65 6.08 10.17
C GLN A 20 6.69 6.04 8.98
N THR A 21 6.79 4.99 8.17
CA THR A 21 5.88 4.80 7.04
C THR A 21 4.44 4.69 7.52
N LEU A 22 4.19 3.89 8.56
CA LEU A 22 2.84 3.72 9.09
C LEU A 22 2.33 4.99 9.77
N ILE A 23 3.20 5.74 10.43
CA ILE A 23 2.84 7.04 11.00
C ILE A 23 2.44 8.00 9.89
N TYR A 24 3.18 8.00 8.80
CA TYR A 24 2.89 8.85 7.65
C TYR A 24 1.54 8.46 7.02
N TYR A 25 1.28 7.17 6.88
CA TYR A 25 0.01 6.67 6.33
C TYR A 25 -1.18 7.11 7.19
N ASP A 26 -1.02 7.11 8.51
CA ASP A 26 -2.03 7.61 9.44
C ASP A 26 -2.24 9.11 9.23
N ARG A 27 -1.15 9.85 9.14
CA ARG A 27 -1.20 11.31 8.99
C ARG A 27 -1.91 11.75 7.73
N ILE A 28 -1.70 11.07 6.62
CA ILE A 28 -2.33 11.43 5.35
C ILE A 28 -3.71 10.79 5.17
N GLY A 29 -4.17 10.05 6.16
CA GLY A 29 -5.50 9.42 6.09
C GLY A 29 -5.58 8.21 5.18
N LEU A 30 -4.45 7.58 4.89
CA LEU A 30 -4.42 6.39 4.04
C LEU A 30 -4.71 5.11 4.84
N PHE A 31 -4.06 4.96 5.99
CA PHE A 31 -4.18 3.77 6.81
C PHE A 31 -3.95 4.13 8.26
N ALA A 32 -5.01 4.12 9.04
CA ALA A 32 -4.96 4.51 10.44
C ALA A 32 -5.02 3.29 11.36
N PRO A 33 -4.45 3.39 12.57
CA PRO A 33 -4.60 2.30 13.53
C PRO A 33 -6.05 2.15 13.97
N ALA A 34 -6.41 0.96 14.41
CA ALA A 34 -7.76 0.71 14.91
C ALA A 34 -8.06 1.56 16.13
N HIS A 35 -7.05 1.74 16.98
CA HIS A 35 -7.19 2.63 18.13
C HIS A 35 -5.81 3.03 18.64
N VAL A 36 -5.80 4.04 19.49
CA VAL A 36 -4.59 4.50 20.19
C VAL A 36 -4.87 4.30 21.67
N ASN A 37 -3.96 3.63 22.37
CA ASN A 37 -4.19 3.35 23.80
C ASN A 37 -3.93 4.59 24.66
N GLU A 38 -4.15 4.45 25.95
CA GLU A 38 -4.00 5.55 26.92
C GLU A 38 -2.59 6.17 26.91
N GLU A 39 -1.60 5.37 26.57
CA GLU A 39 -0.21 5.81 26.55
C GLU A 39 0.20 6.44 25.23
N GLY A 40 -0.73 6.52 24.28
CA GLY A 40 -0.46 7.12 22.99
C GLY A 40 0.12 6.18 21.95
N TYR A 41 0.11 4.87 22.20
CA TYR A 41 0.62 3.89 21.26
C TYR A 41 -0.46 3.49 20.26
N ARG A 42 -0.06 3.39 19.00
CA ARG A 42 -0.95 2.96 17.91
C ARG A 42 -1.09 1.45 17.93
N LEU A 43 -2.33 0.99 17.86
CA LEU A 43 -2.64 -0.44 17.88
C LEU A 43 -3.45 -0.79 16.64
N TYR A 44 -3.08 -1.89 16.02
CA TYR A 44 -3.70 -2.37 14.79
C TYR A 44 -4.36 -3.71 15.03
N GLU A 45 -5.48 -3.95 14.37
CA GLU A 45 -6.21 -5.22 14.53
C GLU A 45 -5.91 -6.15 13.35
N PRO A 46 -6.06 -7.48 13.58
CA PRO A 46 -5.84 -8.46 12.50
C PRO A 46 -6.70 -8.19 11.26
N THR A 47 -7.89 -7.63 11.43
CA THR A 47 -8.78 -7.30 10.31
C THR A 47 -8.20 -6.22 9.39
N GLN A 48 -7.20 -5.49 9.86
CA GLN A 48 -6.54 -4.46 9.06
C GLN A 48 -5.43 -5.00 8.18
N ILE A 49 -4.98 -6.23 8.46
CA ILE A 49 -3.87 -6.84 7.70
C ILE A 49 -4.17 -6.91 6.19
N PRO A 50 -5.35 -7.40 5.76
CA PRO A 50 -5.63 -7.44 4.32
C PRO A 50 -5.59 -6.07 3.64
N PHE A 51 -6.00 -5.03 4.35
CA PHE A 51 -5.98 -3.67 3.81
C PHE A 51 -4.55 -3.18 3.60
N LEU A 52 -3.70 -3.39 4.59
CA LEU A 52 -2.30 -2.98 4.45
C LEU A 52 -1.59 -3.80 3.37
N ARG A 53 -1.92 -5.08 3.27
CA ARG A 53 -1.39 -5.93 2.20
C ARG A 53 -1.77 -5.37 0.83
N LEU A 54 -3.01 -4.95 0.68
CA LEU A 54 -3.48 -4.36 -0.57
C LEU A 54 -2.75 -3.05 -0.88
N ILE A 55 -2.55 -2.21 0.13
CA ILE A 55 -1.80 -0.97 -0.04
C ILE A 55 -0.38 -1.25 -0.52
N CYS A 56 0.29 -2.22 0.12
CA CYS A 56 1.65 -2.59 -0.27
C CYS A 56 1.70 -3.14 -1.68
N LEU A 57 0.72 -3.96 -2.05
CA LEU A 57 0.64 -4.49 -3.40
C LEU A 57 0.48 -3.38 -4.44
N MET A 58 -0.41 -2.44 -4.19
CA MET A 58 -0.60 -1.30 -5.10
C MET A 58 0.66 -0.44 -5.20
N ARG A 59 1.36 -0.26 -4.08
CA ARG A 59 2.64 0.45 -4.09
C ARG A 59 3.68 -0.27 -4.93
N ASP A 60 3.76 -1.58 -4.76
CA ASP A 60 4.70 -2.40 -5.52
C ASP A 60 4.41 -2.35 -7.02
N LEU A 61 3.14 -2.19 -7.38
CA LEU A 61 2.73 -2.03 -8.78
C LEU A 61 2.98 -0.62 -9.31
N GLY A 62 3.42 0.29 -8.45
CA GLY A 62 3.80 1.63 -8.86
C GLY A 62 2.72 2.70 -8.71
N LEU A 63 1.61 2.39 -8.06
CA LEU A 63 0.59 3.40 -7.79
C LEU A 63 1.11 4.41 -6.77
N GLU A 64 0.74 5.66 -6.98
CA GLU A 64 1.04 6.71 -6.03
C GLU A 64 0.08 6.64 -4.84
N LEU A 65 0.52 7.13 -3.69
CA LEU A 65 -0.31 7.09 -2.47
C LEU A 65 -1.65 7.78 -2.67
N LYS A 66 -1.68 8.84 -3.43
CA LYS A 66 -2.88 9.58 -3.77
C LYS A 66 -3.88 8.70 -4.53
N GLU A 67 -3.38 7.90 -5.46
CA GLU A 67 -4.20 6.97 -6.24
C GLU A 67 -4.74 5.85 -5.36
N ILE A 68 -3.88 5.32 -4.49
CA ILE A 68 -4.26 4.26 -3.56
C ILE A 68 -5.36 4.76 -2.63
N LYS A 69 -5.20 5.95 -2.10
CA LYS A 69 -6.18 6.57 -1.20
C LYS A 69 -7.54 6.71 -1.88
N GLU A 70 -7.54 7.10 -3.14
CA GLU A 70 -8.76 7.25 -3.92
C GLU A 70 -9.45 5.91 -4.14
N VAL A 71 -8.69 4.87 -4.46
CA VAL A 71 -9.21 3.52 -4.62
C VAL A 71 -9.87 3.03 -3.32
N LEU A 72 -9.22 3.25 -2.20
CA LEU A 72 -9.73 2.80 -0.90
C LEU A 72 -10.96 3.60 -0.45
N ARG A 73 -11.05 4.84 -0.85
CA ARG A 73 -12.18 5.70 -0.52
C ARG A 73 -13.45 5.27 -1.24
N ARG A 74 -13.29 4.77 -2.46
CA ARG A 74 -14.39 4.30 -3.29
C ARG A 74 -14.06 2.90 -3.75
N PRO A 75 -14.34 1.90 -2.93
CA PRO A 75 -14.01 0.52 -3.28
C PRO A 75 -14.95 0.01 -4.37
N ASP A 76 -14.79 0.56 -5.55
CA ASP A 76 -15.52 0.18 -6.74
C ASP A 76 -14.63 -0.78 -7.53
N PRO A 77 -15.09 -2.00 -7.80
CA PRO A 77 -14.29 -2.96 -8.55
C PRO A 77 -13.81 -2.42 -9.90
N ASP A 78 -14.65 -1.63 -10.56
CA ASP A 78 -14.30 -1.07 -11.87
C ASP A 78 -13.17 -0.06 -11.75
N SER A 79 -13.17 0.78 -10.72
CA SER A 79 -12.09 1.73 -10.48
C SER A 79 -10.77 1.02 -10.20
N LEU A 80 -10.83 -0.04 -9.41
CA LEU A 80 -9.64 -0.81 -9.08
C LEU A 80 -9.07 -1.48 -10.33
N VAL A 81 -9.94 -2.11 -11.12
CA VAL A 81 -9.54 -2.76 -12.37
C VAL A 81 -8.92 -1.74 -13.33
N SER A 82 -9.55 -0.57 -13.47
CA SER A 82 -9.03 0.49 -14.34
C SER A 82 -7.66 0.97 -13.89
N CYS A 83 -7.45 1.17 -12.60
CA CYS A 83 -6.18 1.58 -12.04
C CYS A 83 -5.09 0.55 -12.32
N LEU A 84 -5.40 -0.72 -12.07
CA LEU A 84 -4.44 -1.80 -12.27
C LEU A 84 -4.13 -2.00 -13.74
N ALA A 85 -5.15 -1.92 -14.62
CA ALA A 85 -4.95 -2.04 -16.05
C ALA A 85 -4.04 -0.93 -16.58
N HIS A 86 -4.27 0.30 -16.13
CA HIS A 86 -3.44 1.43 -16.51
C HIS A 86 -1.99 1.24 -16.08
N GLN A 87 -1.78 0.71 -14.88
CA GLN A 87 -0.45 0.46 -14.35
C GLN A 87 0.26 -0.64 -15.13
N VAL A 88 -0.47 -1.69 -15.52
CA VAL A 88 0.08 -2.77 -16.33
C VAL A 88 0.55 -2.21 -17.68
N GLU A 89 -0.25 -1.36 -18.31
CA GLU A 89 0.14 -0.72 -19.58
C GLU A 89 1.43 0.09 -19.44
N ARG A 90 1.56 0.83 -18.33
CA ARG A 90 2.78 1.60 -18.07
C ARG A 90 4.00 0.70 -17.92
N LEU A 91 3.85 -0.42 -17.21
CA LEU A 91 4.95 -1.37 -17.02
C LEU A 91 5.33 -2.04 -18.33
N ASP A 92 4.34 -2.42 -19.14
CA ASP A 92 4.59 -3.01 -20.45
C ASP A 92 5.34 -2.04 -21.36
N GLY A 93 4.95 -0.77 -21.37
CA GLY A 93 5.64 0.26 -22.14
C GLY A 93 7.09 0.43 -21.68
N GLU A 94 7.34 0.34 -20.39
CA GLU A 94 8.68 0.43 -19.84
C GLU A 94 9.55 -0.75 -20.25
N ILE A 95 8.98 -1.96 -20.21
CA ILE A 95 9.68 -3.17 -20.64
C ILE A 95 10.03 -3.07 -22.12
N ASP A 96 9.11 -2.65 -22.94
CA ASP A 96 9.36 -2.49 -24.37
C ASP A 96 10.46 -1.50 -24.67
N ARG A 97 10.49 -0.38 -23.94
CA ARG A 97 11.56 0.61 -24.10
C ARG A 97 12.91 0.04 -23.72
N LEU A 98 12.99 -0.72 -22.64
CA LEU A 98 14.22 -1.35 -22.21
C LEU A 98 14.71 -2.38 -23.21
N ARG A 99 13.79 -3.16 -23.80
CA ARG A 99 14.13 -4.13 -24.85
C ARG A 99 14.67 -3.44 -26.09
N ALA A 100 14.00 -2.41 -26.53
CA ALA A 100 14.43 -1.65 -27.72
C ALA A 100 15.82 -1.06 -27.49
N LYS A 101 16.09 -0.55 -26.30
CA LYS A 101 17.38 0.01 -25.97
C LYS A 101 18.48 -1.04 -25.99
N ARG A 102 18.18 -2.24 -25.47
CA ARG A 102 19.14 -3.35 -25.48
C ARG A 102 19.44 -3.82 -26.89
N ASP A 103 18.40 -3.99 -27.70
CA ASP A 103 18.54 -4.43 -29.08
C ASP A 103 19.28 -3.40 -29.91
N GLY A 104 19.05 -2.12 -29.62
CA GLY A 104 19.73 -1.03 -30.35
C GLY A 104 21.21 -0.92 -30.00
N ALA A 105 21.69 -1.60 -28.97
CA ALA A 105 23.09 -1.57 -28.58
C ALA A 105 23.96 -2.48 -29.46
N HIS A 106 23.35 -3.24 -30.33
CA HIS A 106 24.08 -4.08 -31.29
C HIS A 106 24.49 -3.29 -32.55
#